data_5ce1e68437696a50f2dec6380efbca85
#
_entry.id   5ce1e68437696a50f2dec6380efbca85
#
_cell.length_a   1.000
_cell.length_b   1.000
_cell.length_c   1.000
_cell.angle_alpha   90.00
_cell.angle_beta   90.00
_cell.angle_gamma   90.00
#
_symmetry.space_group_name_H-M   'P 1'
#
loop_
_entity.id
_entity.type
_entity.pdbx_description
1 polymer ?
#
loop_
_entity_poly.entity_id
_entity_poly.type
_entity_poly.pdbx_seq_one_letter_code
_entity_poly.pdbx_strand_id
1 'polypeptide(L)'
;LLAFLNNNGINSYMSNGILYLDNDNGLYAEDAIMGGILSQMQIKTTTKAVQTSFITVITQSSASGAIAISGVDTLTAGNVYSISSLTDLNKLASLVNSGQNSNCTFILTNDIDMSNFPGYTPIGTDTHAFNGTFYGNGHVISNLSISASGTSNVGLFGITGSAARILDLGIENANVSGNNYVGVIAGKSSGTITNCYVKGNVKVTSLNGYSGVIASYSTNTIQSCYTSGSVTVDGGNGSYIGGLVGYASGVITSTFPEGITVKGRTY
;
A
#
# COMPACT_ATOMS: atom_id res chain seq x y z
N LEU A 1 -20.25 3.31 -15.34
CA LEU A 1 -20.41 2.98 -13.93
C LEU A 1 -21.86 2.70 -13.56
N LEU A 2 -22.80 3.62 -13.75
CA LEU A 2 -24.24 3.42 -13.45
C LEU A 2 -24.78 2.15 -14.10
N ALA A 3 -24.50 1.94 -15.41
CA ALA A 3 -24.91 0.74 -16.11
C ALA A 3 -24.32 -0.54 -15.52
N PHE A 4 -23.05 -0.50 -15.09
CA PHE A 4 -22.40 -1.63 -14.43
C PHE A 4 -23.06 -1.95 -13.08
N LEU A 5 -23.29 -0.94 -12.25
CA LEU A 5 -23.92 -1.10 -10.94
C LEU A 5 -25.33 -1.66 -11.08
N ASN A 6 -26.14 -1.09 -11.95
CA ASN A 6 -27.52 -1.52 -12.17
C ASN A 6 -27.59 -2.93 -12.79
N ASN A 7 -26.67 -3.29 -13.67
CA ASN A 7 -26.58 -4.65 -14.23
C ASN A 7 -26.15 -5.72 -13.19
N ASN A 8 -25.55 -5.28 -12.08
CA ASN A 8 -25.18 -6.15 -10.95
C ASN A 8 -26.16 -6.03 -9.76
N GLY A 9 -27.36 -5.51 -10.01
CA GLY A 9 -28.43 -5.48 -9.01
C GLY A 9 -28.29 -4.38 -7.97
N ILE A 10 -27.41 -3.39 -8.20
CA ILE A 10 -27.26 -2.23 -7.34
C ILE A 10 -28.00 -1.05 -8.00
N ASN A 11 -29.18 -0.71 -7.50
CA ASN A 11 -29.88 0.45 -7.98
C ASN A 11 -29.07 1.72 -7.73
N SER A 12 -28.71 2.40 -8.79
CA SER A 12 -27.85 3.59 -8.70
C SER A 12 -28.34 4.70 -9.63
N TYR A 13 -28.23 5.92 -9.17
CA TYR A 13 -28.54 7.12 -9.97
C TYR A 13 -27.63 8.29 -9.59
N MET A 14 -27.46 9.23 -10.52
CA MET A 14 -26.72 10.46 -10.29
C MET A 14 -27.68 11.63 -10.08
N SER A 15 -27.42 12.44 -9.06
CA SER A 15 -28.13 13.71 -8.84
C SER A 15 -27.12 14.76 -8.35
N ASN A 16 -27.05 15.89 -9.03
CA ASN A 16 -26.13 17.00 -8.71
C ASN A 16 -24.66 16.59 -8.55
N GLY A 17 -24.19 15.68 -9.40
CA GLY A 17 -22.81 15.17 -9.33
C GLY A 17 -22.54 14.16 -8.20
N ILE A 18 -23.57 13.76 -7.45
CA ILE A 18 -23.49 12.77 -6.38
C ILE A 18 -24.08 11.45 -6.87
N LEU A 19 -23.36 10.35 -6.68
CA LEU A 19 -23.86 9.00 -6.91
C LEU A 19 -24.67 8.54 -5.71
N TYR A 20 -25.90 8.14 -5.95
CA TYR A 20 -26.76 7.49 -4.97
C TYR A 20 -26.80 6.00 -5.26
N LEU A 21 -26.63 5.20 -4.21
CA LEU A 21 -26.78 3.75 -4.26
C LEU A 21 -27.95 3.37 -3.36
N ASP A 22 -28.90 2.65 -3.94
CA ASP A 22 -30.06 2.12 -3.23
C ASP A 22 -30.00 0.60 -3.27
N ASN A 23 -29.86 -0.03 -2.11
CA ASN A 23 -29.84 -1.47 -1.99
C ASN A 23 -30.58 -1.88 -0.70
N ASP A 24 -31.70 -2.55 -0.87
CA ASP A 24 -32.55 -3.04 0.23
C ASP A 24 -31.85 -4.06 1.15
N ASN A 25 -30.73 -4.62 0.74
CA ASN A 25 -29.98 -5.64 1.46
C ASN A 25 -28.71 -5.13 2.18
N GLY A 26 -28.50 -3.81 2.21
CA GLY A 26 -27.28 -3.22 2.76
C GLY A 26 -26.09 -3.34 1.79
N LEU A 27 -25.38 -2.25 1.59
CA LEU A 27 -24.18 -2.26 0.75
C LEU A 27 -23.02 -2.83 1.56
N TYR A 28 -22.62 -4.05 1.29
CA TYR A 28 -21.35 -4.58 1.79
C TYR A 28 -20.25 -4.02 0.90
N ALA A 29 -19.54 -3.01 1.38
CA ALA A 29 -18.41 -2.38 0.69
C ALA A 29 -17.15 -3.26 0.70
N GLU A 30 -17.27 -4.57 0.81
CA GLU A 30 -16.16 -5.50 0.87
C GLU A 30 -15.67 -6.01 -0.49
N ASP A 31 -16.38 -5.71 -1.58
CA ASP A 31 -15.92 -6.12 -2.89
C ASP A 31 -14.77 -5.24 -3.36
N ALA A 32 -13.60 -5.85 -3.53
CA ALA A 32 -12.35 -5.23 -3.96
C ALA A 32 -12.44 -4.46 -5.29
N ILE A 33 -13.50 -4.69 -6.07
CA ILE A 33 -13.79 -3.97 -7.32
C ILE A 33 -14.36 -2.57 -7.06
N MET A 34 -14.98 -2.35 -5.92
CA MET A 34 -15.63 -1.08 -5.58
C MET A 34 -14.68 -0.08 -4.88
N GLY A 35 -13.59 -0.54 -4.27
CA GLY A 35 -12.67 0.32 -3.50
C GLY A 35 -12.07 1.45 -4.34
N GLY A 36 -11.66 1.18 -5.57
CA GLY A 36 -11.09 2.20 -6.45
C GLY A 36 -12.12 3.16 -7.07
N ILE A 37 -13.38 2.76 -7.14
CA ILE A 37 -14.46 3.55 -7.76
C ILE A 37 -15.17 4.41 -6.72
N LEU A 38 -15.39 3.88 -5.53
CA LEU A 38 -16.05 4.60 -4.44
C LEU A 38 -15.18 5.70 -3.84
N SER A 39 -13.86 5.57 -3.92
CA SER A 39 -12.91 6.59 -3.47
C SER A 39 -12.99 7.88 -4.32
N GLN A 40 -13.54 7.81 -5.53
CA GLN A 40 -13.65 8.96 -6.44
C GLN A 40 -14.99 9.72 -6.35
N MET A 41 -15.91 9.28 -5.54
CA MET A 41 -17.28 9.80 -5.57
C MET A 41 -17.82 10.06 -4.15
N GLN A 42 -18.46 11.20 -3.95
CA GLN A 42 -19.25 11.45 -2.74
C GLN A 42 -20.49 10.56 -2.77
N ILE A 43 -20.54 9.52 -1.91
CA ILE A 43 -21.66 8.60 -1.86
C ILE A 43 -22.51 8.90 -0.63
N LYS A 44 -23.80 9.17 -0.85
CA LYS A 44 -24.79 9.18 0.22
C LYS A 44 -25.64 7.92 0.11
N THR A 45 -25.75 7.18 1.19
CA THR A 45 -26.67 6.04 1.31
C THR A 45 -28.00 6.55 1.90
N THR A 46 -29.11 6.11 1.34
CA THR A 46 -30.46 6.51 1.79
C THR A 46 -31.08 5.54 2.79
N THR A 47 -30.43 4.44 3.14
CA THR A 47 -30.98 3.41 4.03
C THR A 47 -30.69 3.66 5.50
N LYS A 48 -31.74 3.53 6.30
CA LYS A 48 -31.75 3.60 7.76
C LYS A 48 -30.93 2.44 8.35
N ALA A 49 -29.97 2.79 9.22
CA ALA A 49 -29.18 1.87 10.05
C ALA A 49 -28.19 0.97 9.26
N VAL A 50 -27.21 1.56 8.65
CA VAL A 50 -25.92 0.92 8.52
C VAL A 50 -25.16 1.16 9.82
N GLN A 51 -24.79 0.10 10.52
CA GLN A 51 -23.75 0.21 11.55
C GLN A 51 -22.58 0.94 10.94
N THR A 52 -22.26 2.08 11.53
CA THR A 52 -21.16 2.96 11.12
C THR A 52 -19.83 2.27 11.38
N SER A 53 -19.45 1.39 10.50
CA SER A 53 -18.09 0.91 10.38
C SER A 53 -17.50 1.60 9.15
N PHE A 54 -17.07 2.84 9.36
CA PHE A 54 -16.04 3.53 8.57
C PHE A 54 -16.12 3.41 7.05
N ILE A 55 -17.16 3.96 6.42
CA ILE A 55 -16.89 4.63 5.16
C ILE A 55 -16.24 5.96 5.52
N THR A 56 -14.95 5.98 5.69
CA THR A 56 -14.20 7.20 5.53
C THR A 56 -14.31 7.52 4.05
N VAL A 57 -15.26 8.37 3.69
CA VAL A 57 -15.22 9.03 2.39
C VAL A 57 -13.91 9.79 2.40
N ILE A 58 -12.87 9.18 1.87
CA ILE A 58 -11.71 9.93 1.44
C ILE A 58 -12.29 10.77 0.30
N THR A 59 -12.63 12.02 0.61
CA THR A 59 -12.82 13.00 -0.44
C THR A 59 -11.54 12.93 -1.24
N GLN A 60 -11.62 12.28 -2.41
CA GLN A 60 -10.52 12.32 -3.33
C GLN A 60 -10.19 13.79 -3.53
N SER A 61 -9.08 14.16 -2.97
CA SER A 61 -8.28 15.16 -3.59
C SER A 61 -7.98 14.60 -4.98
N SER A 62 -8.79 14.99 -5.98
CA SER A 62 -8.43 14.74 -7.36
C SER A 62 -6.97 15.14 -7.52
N ALA A 63 -6.17 14.40 -8.29
CA ALA A 63 -4.81 14.81 -8.65
C ALA A 63 -4.78 16.23 -9.30
N SER A 64 -5.93 16.75 -9.69
CA SER A 64 -6.24 18.13 -10.02
C SER A 64 -6.12 19.02 -8.79
N GLY A 65 -4.91 19.53 -8.54
CA GLY A 65 -4.57 20.36 -7.39
C GLY A 65 -3.48 19.78 -6.49
N ALA A 66 -3.04 18.55 -6.74
CA ALA A 66 -1.86 18.00 -6.07
C ALA A 66 -0.58 18.73 -6.53
N ILE A 67 0.30 18.99 -5.59
CA ILE A 67 1.57 19.66 -5.82
C ILE A 67 2.58 18.63 -6.34
N ALA A 68 3.21 18.88 -7.49
CA ALA A 68 4.27 18.02 -7.97
C ALA A 68 5.45 18.00 -6.97
N ILE A 69 5.77 16.82 -6.43
CA ILE A 69 6.78 16.70 -5.36
C ILE A 69 8.19 17.07 -5.84
N SER A 70 8.46 16.94 -7.13
CA SER A 70 9.76 17.28 -7.74
C SER A 70 10.19 18.73 -7.48
N GLY A 71 9.24 19.65 -7.37
CA GLY A 71 9.49 21.07 -7.09
C GLY A 71 9.46 21.44 -5.60
N VAL A 72 9.42 20.47 -4.69
CA VAL A 72 9.20 20.71 -3.25
C VAL A 72 10.48 20.49 -2.45
N ASP A 73 10.90 21.48 -1.67
CA ASP A 73 12.03 21.33 -0.74
C ASP A 73 11.57 21.04 0.70
N THR A 74 10.33 21.38 1.02
CA THR A 74 9.72 21.13 2.32
C THR A 74 8.29 20.62 2.20
N LEU A 75 7.96 19.58 2.98
CA LEU A 75 6.59 19.08 3.09
C LEU A 75 5.79 19.97 4.04
N THR A 76 4.58 20.34 3.63
CA THR A 76 3.64 21.09 4.46
C THR A 76 2.48 20.19 4.85
N ALA A 77 2.23 20.06 6.15
CA ALA A 77 1.16 19.22 6.69
C ALA A 77 -0.21 19.55 6.06
N GLY A 78 -0.96 18.51 5.75
CA GLY A 78 -2.26 18.62 5.12
C GLY A 78 -2.24 18.76 3.58
N ASN A 79 -1.07 19.02 2.99
CA ASN A 79 -0.97 19.09 1.54
C ASN A 79 -1.03 17.72 0.87
N VAL A 80 -1.44 17.76 -0.39
CA VAL A 80 -1.45 16.62 -1.31
C VAL A 80 -0.35 16.80 -2.35
N TYR A 81 0.49 15.78 -2.49
CA TYR A 81 1.59 15.75 -3.44
C TYR A 81 1.39 14.65 -4.48
N SER A 82 1.65 14.95 -5.74
CA SER A 82 1.64 13.98 -6.83
C SER A 82 3.02 13.32 -6.99
N ILE A 83 3.00 12.02 -7.21
CA ILE A 83 4.15 11.19 -7.53
C ILE A 83 3.91 10.62 -8.93
N SER A 84 4.62 11.11 -9.92
CA SER A 84 4.44 10.75 -11.32
C SER A 84 5.61 9.97 -11.92
N SER A 85 6.70 9.87 -11.20
CA SER A 85 7.96 9.31 -11.70
C SER A 85 8.80 8.69 -10.58
N LEU A 86 9.79 7.91 -10.98
CA LEU A 86 10.83 7.41 -10.08
C LEU A 86 11.59 8.55 -9.38
N THR A 87 11.83 9.66 -10.08
CA THR A 87 12.46 10.85 -9.47
C THR A 87 11.62 11.41 -8.33
N ASP A 88 10.31 11.47 -8.52
CA ASP A 88 9.37 11.91 -7.47
C ASP A 88 9.36 10.97 -6.27
N LEU A 89 9.40 9.65 -6.53
CA LEU A 89 9.45 8.64 -5.48
C LEU A 89 10.74 8.74 -4.64
N ASN A 90 11.88 9.00 -5.31
CA ASN A 90 13.16 9.25 -4.63
C ASN A 90 13.16 10.59 -3.87
N LYS A 91 12.53 11.61 -4.41
CA LYS A 91 12.36 12.89 -3.71
C LYS A 91 11.54 12.70 -2.42
N LEU A 92 10.44 11.93 -2.48
CA LEU A 92 9.67 11.56 -1.29
C LEU A 92 10.56 10.85 -0.25
N ALA A 93 11.31 9.83 -0.68
CA ALA A 93 12.21 9.11 0.21
C ALA A 93 13.23 10.07 0.88
N SER A 94 13.84 10.96 0.11
CA SER A 94 14.80 11.95 0.61
C SER A 94 14.17 12.89 1.64
N LEU A 95 12.98 13.43 1.36
CA LEU A 95 12.28 14.36 2.25
C LEU A 95 11.90 13.67 3.57
N VAL A 96 11.29 12.50 3.51
CA VAL A 96 10.91 11.73 4.71
C VAL A 96 12.13 11.33 5.52
N ASN A 97 13.16 10.79 4.87
CA ASN A 97 14.36 10.30 5.54
C ASN A 97 15.22 11.42 6.15
N SER A 98 15.06 12.67 5.68
CA SER A 98 15.64 13.85 6.31
C SER A 98 14.83 14.42 7.50
N GLY A 99 13.74 13.76 7.88
CA GLY A 99 12.90 14.15 9.01
C GLY A 99 11.71 15.05 8.65
N GLN A 100 11.49 15.30 7.35
CA GLN A 100 10.31 16.03 6.91
C GLN A 100 9.11 15.08 6.83
N ASN A 101 8.54 14.80 7.98
CA ASN A 101 7.47 13.83 8.14
C ASN A 101 6.21 14.51 8.65
N SER A 102 5.57 15.23 7.76
CA SER A 102 4.30 15.89 8.06
C SER A 102 3.13 15.02 7.60
N ASN A 103 1.96 15.24 8.19
CA ASN A 103 0.71 14.56 7.83
C ASN A 103 0.25 15.00 6.42
N CYS A 104 0.92 14.46 5.41
CA CYS A 104 0.69 14.74 3.99
C CYS A 104 0.07 13.54 3.29
N THR A 105 -0.58 13.78 2.17
CA THR A 105 -1.03 12.75 1.25
C THR A 105 -0.16 12.74 0.00
N PHE A 106 0.28 11.57 -0.42
CA PHE A 106 1.07 11.33 -1.63
C PHE A 106 0.27 10.43 -2.56
N ILE A 107 0.03 10.87 -3.79
CA ILE A 107 -0.82 10.16 -4.75
C ILE A 107 0.00 9.78 -5.98
N LEU A 108 0.01 8.50 -6.34
CA LEU A 108 0.52 8.09 -7.64
C LEU A 108 -0.40 8.63 -8.75
N THR A 109 0.19 9.20 -9.77
CA THR A 109 -0.51 9.71 -10.96
C THR A 109 -0.12 9.00 -12.24
N ASN A 110 0.88 8.14 -12.16
CA ASN A 110 1.38 7.32 -13.27
C ASN A 110 1.91 5.99 -12.72
N ASP A 111 1.95 4.99 -13.59
CA ASP A 111 2.72 3.79 -13.32
C ASP A 111 4.21 4.12 -13.30
N ILE A 112 4.96 3.48 -12.40
CA ILE A 112 6.40 3.71 -12.24
C ILE A 112 7.15 2.40 -12.48
N ASP A 113 7.96 2.35 -13.53
CA ASP A 113 8.87 1.24 -13.79
C ASP A 113 10.25 1.52 -13.17
N MET A 114 10.68 0.62 -12.28
CA MET A 114 11.95 0.71 -11.56
C MET A 114 13.05 -0.17 -12.15
N SER A 115 12.87 -0.77 -13.32
CA SER A 115 13.78 -1.75 -13.94
C SER A 115 15.24 -1.24 -14.10
N ASN A 116 15.41 0.05 -14.30
CA ASN A 116 16.72 0.70 -14.51
C ASN A 116 17.26 1.42 -13.28
N PHE A 117 16.75 1.12 -12.08
CA PHE A 117 17.15 1.82 -10.86
C PHE A 117 17.56 0.84 -9.74
N PRO A 118 18.82 0.37 -9.71
CA PRO A 118 19.26 -0.62 -8.73
C PRO A 118 19.52 -0.04 -7.32
N GLY A 119 19.46 1.27 -7.14
CA GLY A 119 19.86 1.95 -5.90
C GLY A 119 18.71 2.59 -5.13
N TYR A 120 17.50 2.03 -5.17
CA TYR A 120 16.37 2.60 -4.45
C TYR A 120 16.58 2.60 -2.93
N THR A 121 16.35 3.76 -2.31
CA THR A 121 16.37 3.93 -0.86
C THR A 121 14.96 3.84 -0.31
N PRO A 122 14.66 2.93 0.62
CA PRO A 122 13.34 2.81 1.23
C PRO A 122 12.84 4.10 1.87
N ILE A 123 11.55 4.36 1.75
CA ILE A 123 10.88 5.51 2.39
C ILE A 123 10.70 5.20 3.87
N GLY A 124 11.22 6.07 4.74
CA GLY A 124 11.14 5.93 6.19
C GLY A 124 12.26 5.10 6.81
N THR A 125 12.82 5.59 7.90
CA THR A 125 13.92 5.04 8.67
C THR A 125 13.53 4.83 10.13
N ASP A 126 14.40 4.23 10.96
CA ASP A 126 14.14 4.06 12.40
C ASP A 126 13.96 5.41 13.12
N THR A 127 14.63 6.46 12.67
CA THR A 127 14.52 7.81 13.24
C THR A 127 13.41 8.65 12.61
N HIS A 128 13.08 8.39 11.36
CA HIS A 128 12.12 9.16 10.57
C HIS A 128 11.18 8.21 9.82
N ALA A 129 10.29 7.54 10.56
CA ALA A 129 9.30 6.65 9.97
C ALA A 129 8.29 7.43 9.10
N PHE A 130 7.85 6.86 8.00
CA PHE A 130 6.80 7.46 7.18
C PHE A 130 5.47 7.51 7.96
N ASN A 131 4.85 8.67 8.09
CA ASN A 131 3.57 8.88 8.80
C ASN A 131 2.48 9.54 7.94
N GLY A 132 2.72 9.68 6.65
CA GLY A 132 1.73 10.21 5.70
C GLY A 132 0.72 9.18 5.22
N THR A 133 -0.15 9.60 4.31
CA THR A 133 -0.97 8.72 3.49
C THR A 133 -0.32 8.55 2.13
N PHE A 134 -0.06 7.32 1.71
CA PHE A 134 0.38 7.00 0.36
C PHE A 134 -0.74 6.28 -0.38
N TYR A 135 -1.19 6.86 -1.47
CA TYR A 135 -2.31 6.38 -2.26
C TYR A 135 -1.85 5.93 -3.64
N GLY A 136 -1.95 4.64 -3.92
CA GLY A 136 -1.56 4.06 -5.21
C GLY A 136 -2.48 4.48 -6.36
N ASN A 137 -3.75 4.81 -6.06
CA ASN A 137 -4.69 5.41 -7.02
C ASN A 137 -4.88 4.59 -8.31
N GLY A 138 -4.80 3.26 -8.20
CA GLY A 138 -4.92 2.34 -9.33
C GLY A 138 -3.68 2.22 -10.21
N HIS A 139 -2.60 2.95 -9.87
CA HIS A 139 -1.30 2.83 -10.55
C HIS A 139 -0.42 1.77 -9.91
N VAL A 140 0.58 1.33 -10.68
CA VAL A 140 1.48 0.23 -10.35
C VAL A 140 2.92 0.71 -10.26
N ILE A 141 3.65 0.22 -9.25
CA ILE A 141 5.10 0.27 -9.21
C ILE A 141 5.64 -1.09 -9.63
N SER A 142 6.40 -1.15 -10.72
CA SER A 142 6.91 -2.41 -11.25
C SER A 142 8.43 -2.52 -11.15
N ASN A 143 8.91 -3.77 -11.12
CA ASN A 143 10.34 -4.11 -11.15
C ASN A 143 11.16 -3.52 -9.98
N LEU A 144 10.54 -3.40 -8.80
CA LEU A 144 11.25 -2.95 -7.60
C LEU A 144 12.40 -3.90 -7.27
N SER A 145 13.64 -3.43 -7.34
CA SER A 145 14.83 -4.22 -7.04
C SER A 145 15.64 -3.55 -5.94
N ILE A 146 15.75 -4.24 -4.79
CA ILE A 146 16.56 -3.80 -3.66
C ILE A 146 17.49 -4.93 -3.24
N SER A 147 18.79 -4.69 -3.32
CA SER A 147 19.82 -5.61 -2.86
C SER A 147 20.63 -4.97 -1.73
N ALA A 148 20.26 -5.27 -0.49
CA ALA A 148 20.77 -4.61 0.70
C ALA A 148 21.11 -5.61 1.83
N SER A 149 21.98 -6.58 1.55
CA SER A 149 22.31 -7.70 2.46
C SER A 149 22.79 -7.29 3.86
N GLY A 150 23.37 -6.09 3.99
CA GLY A 150 23.79 -5.53 5.29
C GLY A 150 22.76 -4.65 5.97
N THR A 151 21.61 -4.39 5.33
CA THR A 151 20.62 -3.40 5.78
C THR A 151 19.35 -4.10 6.24
N SER A 152 18.77 -3.57 7.30
CA SER A 152 17.46 -3.97 7.82
C SER A 152 16.38 -2.96 7.40
N ASN A 153 15.11 -3.34 7.56
CA ASN A 153 13.94 -2.51 7.22
C ASN A 153 13.89 -2.19 5.72
N VAL A 154 13.80 -3.23 4.92
CA VAL A 154 13.90 -3.15 3.45
C VAL A 154 12.55 -3.38 2.80
N GLY A 155 12.18 -2.50 1.87
CA GLY A 155 10.94 -2.53 1.09
C GLY A 155 10.76 -1.22 0.32
N LEU A 156 9.61 -1.01 -0.32
CA LEU A 156 9.24 0.31 -0.84
C LEU A 156 9.25 1.32 0.30
N PHE A 157 8.63 0.96 1.42
CA PHE A 157 8.77 1.63 2.71
C PHE A 157 9.71 0.82 3.61
N GLY A 158 10.71 1.48 4.17
CA GLY A 158 11.56 0.87 5.19
C GLY A 158 10.78 0.70 6.48
N ILE A 159 10.30 1.82 7.03
CA ILE A 159 9.50 1.86 8.25
C ILE A 159 8.33 2.82 8.09
N THR A 160 7.14 2.34 8.43
CA THR A 160 5.95 3.19 8.57
C THR A 160 5.58 3.35 10.04
N GLY A 161 5.25 4.57 10.44
CA GLY A 161 4.79 4.90 11.79
C GLY A 161 3.28 4.65 11.95
N SER A 162 2.78 4.85 13.16
CA SER A 162 1.40 4.52 13.53
C SER A 162 0.32 5.35 12.83
N ALA A 163 0.65 6.54 12.35
CA ALA A 163 -0.25 7.40 11.58
C ALA A 163 -0.23 7.08 10.07
N ALA A 164 0.69 6.26 9.61
CA ALA A 164 0.82 5.94 8.19
C ALA A 164 -0.38 5.17 7.66
N ARG A 165 -0.74 5.48 6.42
CA ARG A 165 -1.76 4.76 5.66
C ARG A 165 -1.22 4.49 4.26
N ILE A 166 -1.17 3.23 3.87
CA ILE A 166 -0.80 2.80 2.51
C ILE A 166 -2.05 2.18 1.91
N LEU A 167 -2.54 2.78 0.83
CA LEU A 167 -3.85 2.49 0.25
C LEU A 167 -3.73 2.24 -1.25
N ASP A 168 -4.48 1.24 -1.75
CA ASP A 168 -4.70 0.98 -3.18
C ASP A 168 -3.39 0.92 -4.00
N LEU A 169 -2.33 0.34 -3.42
CA LEU A 169 -1.01 0.26 -4.04
C LEU A 169 -0.79 -1.11 -4.67
N GLY A 170 -0.47 -1.12 -5.96
CA GLY A 170 0.01 -2.30 -6.67
C GLY A 170 1.53 -2.32 -6.81
N ILE A 171 2.19 -3.45 -6.52
CA ILE A 171 3.60 -3.68 -6.84
C ILE A 171 3.72 -4.95 -7.66
N GLU A 172 4.46 -4.89 -8.77
CA GLU A 172 4.63 -6.03 -9.68
C GLU A 172 6.10 -6.35 -9.91
N ASN A 173 6.42 -7.67 -9.96
CA ASN A 173 7.76 -8.17 -10.28
C ASN A 173 8.85 -7.58 -9.36
N ALA A 174 8.77 -7.85 -8.07
CA ALA A 174 9.72 -7.32 -7.10
C ALA A 174 10.80 -8.34 -6.70
N ASN A 175 12.04 -7.87 -6.54
CA ASN A 175 13.16 -8.64 -5.98
C ASN A 175 13.80 -7.85 -4.84
N VAL A 176 13.48 -8.22 -3.61
CA VAL A 176 13.88 -7.48 -2.41
C VAL A 176 14.71 -8.38 -1.49
N SER A 177 15.93 -7.95 -1.17
CA SER A 177 16.80 -8.67 -0.26
C SER A 177 17.44 -7.76 0.79
N GLY A 178 17.57 -8.26 1.99
CA GLY A 178 18.12 -7.52 3.12
C GLY A 178 18.61 -8.42 4.24
N ASN A 179 19.06 -7.81 5.35
CA ASN A 179 19.50 -8.54 6.52
C ASN A 179 18.31 -8.98 7.39
N ASN A 180 17.49 -8.03 7.81
CA ASN A 180 16.36 -8.26 8.71
C ASN A 180 15.19 -7.34 8.34
N TYR A 181 13.96 -7.75 8.60
CA TYR A 181 12.75 -7.04 8.26
C TYR A 181 12.65 -6.70 6.76
N VAL A 182 12.47 -7.73 5.94
CA VAL A 182 12.39 -7.62 4.49
C VAL A 182 10.97 -7.87 4.02
N GLY A 183 10.37 -6.87 3.39
CA GLY A 183 9.04 -6.94 2.77
C GLY A 183 9.02 -6.16 1.47
N VAL A 184 8.06 -6.42 0.59
CA VAL A 184 7.98 -5.69 -0.68
C VAL A 184 7.37 -4.30 -0.46
N ILE A 185 6.21 -4.24 0.22
CA ILE A 185 5.58 -2.95 0.54
C ILE A 185 6.30 -2.32 1.72
N ALA A 186 6.44 -3.03 2.86
CA ALA A 186 7.08 -2.46 4.04
C ALA A 186 8.01 -3.44 4.75
N GLY A 187 9.18 -2.98 5.18
CA GLY A 187 10.03 -3.70 6.11
C GLY A 187 9.33 -3.82 7.47
N LYS A 188 9.08 -2.73 8.15
CA LYS A 188 8.25 -2.65 9.37
C LYS A 188 7.06 -1.75 9.15
N SER A 189 5.86 -2.20 9.56
CA SER A 189 4.65 -1.38 9.51
C SER A 189 4.00 -1.25 10.87
N SER A 190 3.90 -0.02 11.37
CA SER A 190 3.03 0.33 12.48
C SER A 190 1.75 1.06 12.03
N GLY A 191 1.68 1.41 10.76
CA GLY A 191 0.51 2.00 10.11
C GLY A 191 -0.39 0.95 9.46
N THR A 192 -1.47 1.40 8.85
CA THR A 192 -2.42 0.52 8.13
C THR A 192 -1.98 0.33 6.67
N ILE A 193 -2.17 -0.89 6.16
CA ILE A 193 -1.99 -1.24 4.75
C ILE A 193 -3.31 -1.84 4.27
N THR A 194 -3.96 -1.18 3.31
CA THR A 194 -5.31 -1.55 2.89
C THR A 194 -5.43 -1.59 1.38
N ASN A 195 -6.10 -2.61 0.86
CA ASN A 195 -6.39 -2.78 -0.57
C ASN A 195 -5.14 -2.73 -1.45
N CYS A 196 -4.03 -3.33 -0.97
CA CYS A 196 -2.76 -3.36 -1.67
C CYS A 196 -2.48 -4.75 -2.23
N TYR A 197 -1.70 -4.81 -3.29
CA TYR A 197 -1.30 -6.11 -3.83
C TYR A 197 0.16 -6.15 -4.27
N VAL A 198 0.70 -7.37 -4.27
CA VAL A 198 2.01 -7.68 -4.84
C VAL A 198 1.85 -8.90 -5.74
N LYS A 199 2.17 -8.79 -7.03
CA LYS A 199 1.99 -9.88 -7.98
C LYS A 199 3.16 -10.04 -8.97
N GLY A 200 3.11 -11.15 -9.74
CA GLY A 200 4.08 -11.47 -10.78
C GLY A 200 5.24 -12.31 -10.27
N ASN A 201 6.45 -12.06 -10.77
CA ASN A 201 7.66 -12.74 -10.30
C ASN A 201 8.23 -11.98 -9.10
N VAL A 202 7.97 -12.50 -7.89
CA VAL A 202 8.34 -11.83 -6.64
C VAL A 202 9.32 -12.68 -5.85
N LYS A 203 10.43 -12.08 -5.44
CA LYS A 203 11.39 -12.71 -4.56
C LYS A 203 11.67 -11.82 -3.36
N VAL A 204 11.53 -12.39 -2.17
CA VAL A 204 11.89 -11.75 -0.89
C VAL A 204 12.92 -12.62 -0.21
N THR A 205 14.06 -12.04 0.18
CA THR A 205 15.14 -12.77 0.86
C THR A 205 15.61 -12.00 2.08
N SER A 206 15.51 -12.62 3.26
CA SER A 206 16.07 -12.10 4.50
C SER A 206 17.18 -13.01 4.98
N LEU A 207 18.31 -12.44 5.38
CA LEU A 207 19.41 -13.23 5.96
C LEU A 207 19.10 -13.67 7.39
N ASN A 208 18.39 -12.81 8.14
CA ASN A 208 18.02 -13.05 9.52
C ASN A 208 16.61 -12.43 9.78
N GLY A 209 15.89 -12.96 10.77
CA GLY A 209 14.71 -12.32 11.33
C GLY A 209 13.43 -12.50 10.50
N TYR A 210 12.86 -11.44 9.96
CA TYR A 210 11.47 -11.44 9.46
C TYR A 210 11.40 -11.23 7.95
N SER A 211 10.58 -12.03 7.27
CA SER A 211 10.30 -11.92 5.83
C SER A 211 8.80 -12.04 5.56
N GLY A 212 8.27 -11.15 4.75
CA GLY A 212 6.89 -11.22 4.28
C GLY A 212 6.73 -10.41 3.00
N VAL A 213 5.75 -10.74 2.18
CA VAL A 213 5.58 -10.05 0.89
C VAL A 213 4.96 -8.67 1.07
N ILE A 214 3.85 -8.57 1.79
CA ILE A 214 3.23 -7.27 2.08
C ILE A 214 4.07 -6.52 3.11
N ALA A 215 4.31 -7.12 4.28
CA ALA A 215 5.17 -6.56 5.30
C ALA A 215 5.92 -7.67 6.02
N SER A 216 7.16 -7.41 6.44
CA SER A 216 7.86 -8.42 7.23
C SER A 216 7.38 -8.44 8.67
N TYR A 217 7.10 -7.27 9.24
CA TYR A 217 6.62 -7.08 10.61
C TYR A 217 5.51 -6.04 10.63
N SER A 218 4.37 -6.37 11.23
CA SER A 218 3.23 -5.45 11.33
C SER A 218 2.65 -5.43 12.74
N THR A 219 2.40 -4.23 13.27
CA THR A 219 1.73 -4.02 14.56
C THR A 219 0.32 -3.43 14.42
N ASN A 220 -0.12 -3.15 13.19
CA ASN A 220 -1.44 -2.57 12.91
C ASN A 220 -2.19 -3.40 11.85
N THR A 221 -3.28 -2.89 11.35
CA THR A 221 -4.18 -3.59 10.43
C THR A 221 -3.58 -3.70 9.02
N ILE A 222 -3.61 -4.92 8.48
CA ILE A 222 -3.42 -5.23 7.06
C ILE A 222 -4.74 -5.83 6.57
N GLN A 223 -5.39 -5.14 5.63
CA GLN A 223 -6.74 -5.50 5.20
C GLN A 223 -6.87 -5.48 3.69
N SER A 224 -7.64 -6.44 3.15
CA SER A 224 -7.97 -6.53 1.72
C SER A 224 -6.72 -6.51 0.82
N CYS A 225 -5.65 -7.14 1.29
CA CYS A 225 -4.40 -7.25 0.55
C CYS A 225 -4.26 -8.64 -0.04
N TYR A 226 -3.59 -8.75 -1.18
CA TYR A 226 -3.30 -10.06 -1.76
C TYR A 226 -1.92 -10.13 -2.41
N THR A 227 -1.47 -11.37 -2.58
CA THR A 227 -0.26 -11.66 -3.35
C THR A 227 -0.60 -12.78 -4.35
N SER A 228 -0.09 -12.68 -5.56
CA SER A 228 -0.33 -13.70 -6.59
C SER A 228 0.82 -13.84 -7.58
N GLY A 229 0.87 -14.98 -8.25
CA GLY A 229 1.89 -15.30 -9.23
C GLY A 229 3.01 -16.18 -8.68
N SER A 230 4.21 -16.07 -9.23
CA SER A 230 5.37 -16.84 -8.74
C SER A 230 6.07 -16.07 -7.61
N VAL A 231 5.65 -16.31 -6.37
CA VAL A 231 6.16 -15.63 -5.19
C VAL A 231 7.06 -16.57 -4.37
N THR A 232 8.30 -16.18 -4.15
CA THR A 232 9.25 -16.91 -3.30
C THR A 232 9.65 -16.04 -2.12
N VAL A 233 9.45 -16.56 -0.90
CA VAL A 233 9.94 -15.93 0.32
C VAL A 233 10.99 -16.84 0.94
N ASP A 234 12.23 -16.38 1.04
CA ASP A 234 13.37 -17.10 1.59
C ASP A 234 13.88 -16.40 2.85
N GLY A 235 14.02 -17.12 3.92
CA GLY A 235 14.53 -16.60 5.19
C GLY A 235 15.71 -17.40 5.71
N GLY A 236 16.62 -16.68 6.37
CA GLY A 236 17.75 -17.29 7.07
C GLY A 236 17.35 -18.00 8.37
N ASN A 237 18.33 -18.33 9.15
CA ASN A 237 18.19 -19.07 10.41
C ASN A 237 17.34 -18.32 11.44
N GLY A 238 16.39 -19.01 12.09
CA GLY A 238 15.54 -18.43 13.14
C GLY A 238 14.56 -17.37 12.64
N SER A 239 14.28 -17.34 11.33
CA SER A 239 13.46 -16.33 10.71
C SER A 239 11.98 -16.63 10.86
N TYR A 240 11.20 -15.58 11.06
CA TYR A 240 9.75 -15.60 10.89
C TYR A 240 9.40 -15.30 9.44
N ILE A 241 8.86 -16.28 8.74
CA ILE A 241 8.64 -16.20 7.30
C ILE A 241 7.16 -16.41 7.00
N GLY A 242 6.55 -15.47 6.30
CA GLY A 242 5.16 -15.55 5.89
C GLY A 242 4.97 -15.19 4.43
N GLY A 243 4.02 -15.84 3.76
CA GLY A 243 3.68 -15.53 2.38
C GLY A 243 3.06 -14.14 2.19
N LEU A 244 2.45 -13.60 3.22
CA LEU A 244 1.94 -12.22 3.27
C LEU A 244 2.73 -11.40 4.28
N VAL A 245 2.76 -11.85 5.53
CA VAL A 245 3.39 -11.13 6.65
C VAL A 245 4.24 -12.10 7.44
N GLY A 246 5.48 -11.73 7.75
CA GLY A 246 6.39 -12.57 8.54
C GLY A 246 5.93 -12.67 10.00
N TYR A 247 5.62 -11.54 10.62
CA TYR A 247 5.08 -11.46 11.98
C TYR A 247 4.05 -10.36 12.08
N ALA A 248 2.91 -10.65 12.68
CA ALA A 248 1.88 -9.67 12.95
C ALA A 248 1.41 -9.75 14.40
N SER A 249 1.38 -8.63 15.11
CA SER A 249 0.64 -8.44 16.36
C SER A 249 -0.65 -7.64 16.14
N GLY A 250 -0.79 -7.03 14.97
CA GLY A 250 -2.02 -6.37 14.51
C GLY A 250 -3.01 -7.32 13.85
N VAL A 251 -4.09 -6.76 13.34
CA VAL A 251 -5.18 -7.49 12.70
C VAL A 251 -4.89 -7.70 11.22
N ILE A 252 -5.03 -8.94 10.74
CA ILE A 252 -4.97 -9.28 9.32
C ILE A 252 -6.35 -9.79 8.92
N THR A 253 -7.02 -9.10 7.99
CA THR A 253 -8.36 -9.44 7.53
C THR A 253 -8.48 -9.39 6.02
N SER A 254 -9.30 -10.28 5.45
CA SER A 254 -9.61 -10.30 4.01
C SER A 254 -8.34 -10.25 3.13
N THR A 255 -7.30 -11.01 3.53
CA THR A 255 -6.01 -11.06 2.85
C THR A 255 -5.73 -12.47 2.33
N PHE A 256 -5.30 -12.57 1.08
CA PHE A 256 -5.18 -13.87 0.41
C PHE A 256 -3.81 -14.01 -0.27
N PRO A 257 -3.04 -15.07 0.08
CA PRO A 257 -1.86 -15.46 -0.66
C PRO A 257 -2.22 -16.47 -1.75
N GLU A 258 -1.75 -16.26 -2.96
CA GLU A 258 -1.90 -17.20 -4.07
C GLU A 258 -0.56 -17.42 -4.76
N GLY A 259 -0.26 -18.69 -5.12
CA GLY A 259 0.96 -19.04 -5.84
C GLY A 259 2.26 -18.84 -5.07
N ILE A 260 2.24 -18.94 -3.74
CA ILE A 260 3.38 -18.62 -2.88
C ILE A 260 4.19 -19.88 -2.54
N THR A 261 5.50 -19.78 -2.66
CA THR A 261 6.46 -20.72 -2.10
C THR A 261 7.23 -20.07 -0.94
N VAL A 262 7.05 -20.60 0.26
CA VAL A 262 7.79 -20.16 1.44
C VAL A 262 8.91 -21.16 1.73
N LYS A 263 10.14 -20.68 1.79
CA LYS A 263 11.32 -21.50 2.10
C LYS A 263 11.96 -21.00 3.38
N GLY A 264 11.80 -21.78 4.45
CA GLY A 264 12.56 -21.61 5.69
C GLY A 264 13.73 -22.59 5.75
N ARG A 265 14.82 -22.19 6.36
CA ARG A 265 15.88 -23.14 6.74
C ARG A 265 15.48 -23.79 8.06
N THR A 266 15.19 -25.08 8.02
CA THR A 266 15.08 -25.91 9.24
C THR A 266 16.48 -26.39 9.64
N TYR A 267 16.80 -26.32 10.93
CA TYR A 267 17.92 -27.02 11.56
C TYR A 267 17.48 -28.39 12.03
#